data_0c9e9c810bf0b7bfadd41eca194cd5f3
#
_entry.id   0c9e9c810bf0b7bfadd41eca194cd5f3
#
_cell.length_a   1.000
_cell.length_b   1.000
_cell.length_c   1.000
_cell.angle_alpha   90.00
_cell.angle_beta   90.00
_cell.angle_gamma   90.00
#
_symmetry.space_group_name_H-M   'P 1'
#
loop_
_entity.id
_entity.type
_entity.pdbx_description
1 polymer ?
#
loop_
_entity_poly.entity_id
_entity_poly.type
_entity_poly.pdbx_seq_one_letter_code
_entity_poly.pdbx_strand_id
1 'polypeptide(L)'
;MVTEILKAIFFGIVEGITEWLPISSTGHMILLNEFVKLQVSDEFYKLFEVVIQLGAILAVILLFFHKLNPFSPSKSAPQKRNTWRLWFKVVLAVIPSAVIGLPLDDWMDAHFYNYVVVAITLIVYGIAFLFVERENSQRSAYANSVYDIDLKTALLIGCFQCLSLIPGTSRSGSTILGAIILGVGRAAGAEFSFFLAIPTMLGASVLKLVKFLLSGVSATGAEWAILAVGCVVSFVVSLLVIKGLMEYVRKHSFAVFGVYRIILGVLVLGYFAFQTLHA
;
A
#
# COMPACT_ATOMS: atom_id res chain seq x y z
N MET A 1 -2.34 -9.54 -27.53
CA MET A 1 -3.21 -8.56 -26.91
C MET A 1 -4.20 -9.18 -25.92
N VAL A 2 -5.06 -10.13 -26.29
CA VAL A 2 -6.02 -10.77 -25.36
C VAL A 2 -5.32 -11.37 -24.13
N THR A 3 -4.23 -12.13 -24.34
CA THR A 3 -3.45 -12.74 -23.25
C THR A 3 -2.89 -11.70 -22.27
N GLU A 4 -2.38 -10.56 -22.79
CA GLU A 4 -1.81 -9.50 -21.93
C GLU A 4 -2.92 -8.77 -21.16
N ILE A 5 -4.11 -8.61 -21.74
CA ILE A 5 -5.28 -8.09 -21.01
C ILE A 5 -5.68 -9.04 -19.88
N LEU A 6 -5.70 -10.36 -20.11
CA LEU A 6 -6.00 -11.34 -19.06
C LEU A 6 -4.97 -11.30 -17.92
N LYS A 7 -3.68 -11.15 -18.26
CA LYS A 7 -2.63 -10.92 -17.25
C LYS A 7 -2.87 -9.62 -16.49
N ALA A 8 -3.18 -8.51 -17.18
CA ALA A 8 -3.48 -7.24 -16.53
C ALA A 8 -4.67 -7.33 -15.56
N ILE A 9 -5.72 -8.10 -15.92
CA ILE A 9 -6.83 -8.41 -15.01
C ILE A 9 -6.31 -9.14 -13.78
N PHE A 10 -5.45 -10.13 -13.94
CA PHE A 10 -4.89 -10.88 -12.81
C PHE A 10 -4.01 -10.00 -11.92
N PHE A 11 -3.14 -9.16 -12.50
CA PHE A 11 -2.38 -8.15 -11.76
C PHE A 11 -3.29 -7.18 -11.01
N GLY A 12 -4.37 -6.71 -11.66
CA GLY A 12 -5.37 -5.83 -11.03
C GLY A 12 -6.08 -6.48 -9.84
N ILE A 13 -6.41 -7.78 -9.94
CA ILE A 13 -7.01 -8.53 -8.82
C ILE A 13 -6.01 -8.63 -7.66
N VAL A 14 -4.78 -9.04 -7.93
CA VAL A 14 -3.74 -9.18 -6.90
C VAL A 14 -3.47 -7.83 -6.23
N GLU A 15 -3.30 -6.77 -6.99
CA GLU A 15 -3.10 -5.41 -6.48
C GLU A 15 -4.27 -4.96 -5.61
N GLY A 16 -5.51 -5.08 -6.13
CA GLY A 16 -6.71 -4.66 -5.40
C GLY A 16 -6.94 -5.42 -4.10
N ILE A 17 -6.47 -6.66 -3.98
CA ILE A 17 -6.50 -7.44 -2.73
C ILE A 17 -5.36 -7.00 -1.80
N THR A 18 -4.13 -6.99 -2.29
CA THR A 18 -2.93 -6.97 -1.44
C THR A 18 -2.53 -5.57 -0.99
N GLU A 19 -2.98 -4.52 -1.67
CA GLU A 19 -2.63 -3.14 -1.32
C GLU A 19 -3.21 -2.70 0.04
N TRP A 20 -4.45 -3.11 0.33
CA TRP A 20 -5.14 -2.69 1.57
C TRP A 20 -4.84 -3.60 2.74
N LEU A 21 -4.61 -4.88 2.45
CA LEU A 21 -4.17 -5.84 3.46
C LEU A 21 -2.69 -5.57 3.81
N PRO A 22 -2.30 -5.67 5.08
CA PRO A 22 -0.92 -5.41 5.47
C PRO A 22 0.03 -6.58 5.11
N ILE A 23 0.01 -7.01 3.82
CA ILE A 23 0.72 -8.22 3.33
C ILE A 23 1.71 -7.96 2.20
N SER A 24 1.90 -6.69 1.79
CA SER A 24 2.81 -6.23 0.73
C SER A 24 2.36 -6.55 -0.69
N SER A 25 1.68 -5.60 -1.32
CA SER A 25 1.33 -5.65 -2.76
C SER A 25 2.58 -5.78 -3.63
N THR A 26 3.61 -4.97 -3.40
CA THR A 26 4.88 -5.04 -4.15
C THR A 26 5.51 -6.44 -4.10
N GLY A 27 5.51 -7.09 -2.92
CA GLY A 27 6.01 -8.46 -2.79
C GLY A 27 5.22 -9.46 -3.66
N HIS A 28 3.90 -9.32 -3.72
CA HIS A 28 3.05 -10.16 -4.57
C HIS A 28 3.24 -9.86 -6.05
N MET A 29 3.40 -8.57 -6.43
CA MET A 29 3.61 -8.17 -7.82
C MET A 29 4.95 -8.70 -8.37
N ILE A 30 6.02 -8.66 -7.57
CA ILE A 30 7.33 -9.25 -7.93
C ILE A 30 7.18 -10.75 -8.18
N LEU A 31 6.53 -11.48 -7.25
CA LEU A 31 6.29 -12.91 -7.41
C LEU A 31 5.39 -13.21 -8.61
N LEU A 32 4.32 -12.44 -8.77
CA LEU A 32 3.41 -12.64 -9.89
C LEU A 32 4.10 -12.45 -11.22
N ASN A 33 4.97 -11.44 -11.35
CA ASN A 33 5.71 -11.18 -12.57
C ASN A 33 6.73 -12.29 -12.91
N GLU A 34 7.20 -13.04 -11.92
CA GLU A 34 8.06 -14.21 -12.15
C GLU A 34 7.32 -15.31 -12.93
N PHE A 35 6.03 -15.54 -12.60
CA PHE A 35 5.23 -16.62 -13.20
C PHE A 35 4.35 -16.16 -14.38
N VAL A 36 3.87 -14.91 -14.34
CA VAL A 36 2.87 -14.36 -15.28
C VAL A 36 3.43 -13.09 -15.93
N LYS A 37 4.65 -13.15 -16.43
CA LYS A 37 5.36 -12.00 -16.98
C LYS A 37 4.53 -11.26 -18.05
N LEU A 38 4.31 -9.94 -17.83
CA LEU A 38 3.73 -9.05 -18.84
C LEU A 38 4.74 -8.83 -19.97
N GLN A 39 4.29 -8.91 -21.23
CA GLN A 39 5.11 -8.64 -22.40
C GLN A 39 5.06 -7.15 -22.73
N VAL A 40 5.74 -6.35 -21.92
CA VAL A 40 5.88 -4.89 -22.04
C VAL A 40 7.34 -4.51 -21.79
N SER A 41 7.75 -3.28 -22.09
CA SER A 41 9.09 -2.80 -21.76
C SER A 41 9.29 -2.76 -20.24
N ASP A 42 10.54 -2.88 -19.78
CA ASP A 42 10.86 -2.84 -18.34
C ASP A 42 10.48 -1.47 -17.73
N GLU A 43 10.65 -0.39 -18.51
CA GLU A 43 10.27 0.96 -18.12
C GLU A 43 8.76 1.09 -17.97
N PHE A 44 8.00 0.49 -18.90
CA PHE A 44 6.53 0.49 -18.80
C PHE A 44 6.04 -0.39 -17.65
N TYR A 45 6.68 -1.54 -17.39
CA TYR A 45 6.34 -2.38 -16.25
C TYR A 45 6.49 -1.64 -14.91
N LYS A 46 7.60 -0.91 -14.74
CA LYS A 46 7.82 -0.07 -13.55
C LYS A 46 6.76 1.03 -13.39
N LEU A 47 6.30 1.59 -14.50
CA LEU A 47 5.18 2.53 -14.49
C LEU A 47 3.87 1.82 -14.12
N PHE A 48 3.60 0.65 -14.72
CA PHE A 48 2.40 -0.15 -14.48
C PHE A 48 2.25 -0.52 -13.02
N GLU A 49 3.29 -1.08 -12.36
CA GLU A 49 3.25 -1.48 -10.95
C GLU A 49 2.81 -0.36 -10.00
N VAL A 50 3.23 0.87 -10.29
CA VAL A 50 2.92 2.01 -9.42
C VAL A 50 1.60 2.66 -9.81
N VAL A 51 1.32 2.81 -11.10
CA VAL A 51 0.11 3.52 -11.55
C VAL A 51 -1.16 2.68 -11.36
N ILE A 52 -1.08 1.36 -11.40
CA ILE A 52 -2.23 0.47 -11.11
C ILE A 52 -2.80 0.73 -9.70
N GLN A 53 -1.98 1.19 -8.75
CA GLN A 53 -2.38 1.60 -7.39
C GLN A 53 -3.36 2.79 -7.40
N LEU A 54 -3.34 3.63 -8.44
CA LEU A 54 -4.31 4.74 -8.57
C LEU A 54 -5.74 4.21 -8.68
N GLY A 55 -5.94 3.04 -9.33
CA GLY A 55 -7.22 2.35 -9.32
C GLY A 55 -7.66 2.03 -7.89
N ALA A 56 -6.77 1.44 -7.11
CA ALA A 56 -7.03 1.13 -5.70
C ALA A 56 -7.38 2.38 -4.87
N ILE A 57 -6.63 3.49 -5.04
CA ILE A 57 -6.88 4.75 -4.33
C ILE A 57 -8.28 5.31 -4.62
N LEU A 58 -8.75 5.23 -5.86
CA LEU A 58 -10.09 5.70 -6.21
C LEU A 58 -11.18 4.98 -5.41
N ALA A 59 -10.96 3.70 -5.04
CA ALA A 59 -11.87 2.97 -4.16
C ALA A 59 -11.95 3.59 -2.75
N VAL A 60 -10.83 4.02 -2.18
CA VAL A 60 -10.82 4.75 -0.89
C VAL A 60 -11.56 6.06 -1.01
N ILE A 61 -11.26 6.85 -2.05
CA ILE A 61 -11.91 8.15 -2.26
C ILE A 61 -13.43 7.97 -2.37
N LEU A 62 -13.88 6.96 -3.09
CA LEU A 62 -15.31 6.68 -3.25
C LEU A 62 -15.95 6.22 -1.94
N LEU A 63 -15.37 5.22 -1.27
CA LEU A 63 -15.94 4.65 -0.03
C LEU A 63 -15.98 5.64 1.13
N PHE A 64 -14.97 6.50 1.22
CA PHE A 64 -14.84 7.48 2.29
C PHE A 64 -15.13 8.92 1.81
N PHE A 65 -15.78 9.07 0.65
CA PHE A 65 -16.02 10.38 0.02
C PHE A 65 -16.61 11.40 0.99
N HIS A 66 -17.64 11.01 1.74
CA HIS A 66 -18.26 11.93 2.72
C HIS A 66 -17.29 12.37 3.82
N LYS A 67 -16.44 11.46 4.33
CA LYS A 67 -15.41 11.79 5.34
C LYS A 67 -14.35 12.72 4.77
N LEU A 68 -13.91 12.49 3.54
CA LEU A 68 -12.80 13.18 2.89
C LEU A 68 -13.18 14.52 2.25
N ASN A 69 -14.46 14.71 1.87
CA ASN A 69 -14.90 15.93 1.20
C ASN A 69 -15.20 17.07 2.20
N PRO A 70 -14.34 18.12 2.28
CA PRO A 70 -14.57 19.27 3.17
C PRO A 70 -15.60 20.25 2.63
N PHE A 71 -15.96 20.14 1.36
CA PHE A 71 -16.87 21.07 0.66
C PHE A 71 -18.33 20.58 0.68
N SER A 72 -18.60 19.39 1.23
CA SER A 72 -19.94 18.81 1.25
C SER A 72 -20.97 19.78 1.86
N PRO A 73 -22.05 20.11 1.14
CA PRO A 73 -23.10 20.99 1.66
C PRO A 73 -23.85 20.40 2.86
N SER A 74 -23.86 19.06 3.00
CA SER A 74 -24.49 18.36 4.12
C SER A 74 -23.70 18.43 5.43
N LYS A 75 -22.45 18.92 5.40
CA LYS A 75 -21.61 19.05 6.60
C LYS A 75 -21.82 20.40 7.29
N SER A 76 -21.94 20.36 8.63
CA SER A 76 -21.87 21.55 9.48
C SER A 76 -20.45 22.18 9.46
N ALA A 77 -20.35 23.46 9.88
CA ALA A 77 -19.06 24.14 9.94
C ALA A 77 -18.01 23.41 10.81
N PRO A 78 -18.35 22.86 12.00
CA PRO A 78 -17.42 22.04 12.78
C PRO A 78 -16.97 20.77 12.04
N GLN A 79 -17.87 20.08 11.31
CA GLN A 79 -17.54 18.89 10.55
C GLN A 79 -16.57 19.20 9.39
N LYS A 80 -16.79 20.30 8.66
CA LYS A 80 -15.87 20.79 7.62
C LYS A 80 -14.48 21.08 8.20
N ARG A 81 -14.42 21.77 9.34
CA ARG A 81 -13.16 22.04 10.05
C ARG A 81 -12.44 20.76 10.47
N ASN A 82 -13.15 19.75 10.96
CA ASN A 82 -12.56 18.46 11.30
C ASN A 82 -12.02 17.72 10.07
N THR A 83 -12.71 17.81 8.93
CA THR A 83 -12.21 17.25 7.67
C THR A 83 -10.92 17.95 7.21
N TRP A 84 -10.83 19.28 7.30
CA TRP A 84 -9.60 20.02 7.00
C TRP A 84 -8.44 19.66 7.94
N ARG A 85 -8.74 19.51 9.24
CA ARG A 85 -7.74 19.04 10.23
C ARG A 85 -7.26 17.62 9.92
N LEU A 86 -8.15 16.74 9.47
CA LEU A 86 -7.79 15.39 9.02
C LEU A 86 -6.83 15.46 7.82
N TRP A 87 -7.14 16.24 6.80
CA TRP A 87 -6.25 16.43 5.66
C TRP A 87 -4.89 17.03 6.04
N PHE A 88 -4.88 17.98 6.97
CA PHE A 88 -3.62 18.54 7.48
C PHE A 88 -2.76 17.44 8.14
N LYS A 89 -3.36 16.55 8.97
CA LYS A 89 -2.66 15.41 9.57
C LYS A 89 -2.12 14.44 8.51
N VAL A 90 -2.93 14.15 7.48
CA VAL A 90 -2.53 13.29 6.37
C VAL A 90 -1.35 13.89 5.60
N VAL A 91 -1.40 15.15 5.23
CA VAL A 91 -0.29 15.85 4.53
C VAL A 91 0.96 15.87 5.41
N LEU A 92 0.82 16.18 6.70
CA LEU A 92 1.93 16.16 7.65
C LEU A 92 2.61 14.77 7.71
N ALA A 93 1.80 13.70 7.69
CA ALA A 93 2.30 12.33 7.74
C ALA A 93 2.98 11.87 6.42
N VAL A 94 2.74 12.55 5.29
CA VAL A 94 3.46 12.26 4.02
C VAL A 94 4.89 12.81 4.06
N ILE A 95 5.12 13.91 4.77
CA ILE A 95 6.40 14.65 4.71
C ILE A 95 7.62 13.74 4.97
N PRO A 96 7.69 12.92 6.03
CA PRO A 96 8.87 12.09 6.29
C PRO A 96 9.22 11.17 5.11
N SER A 97 8.24 10.47 4.57
CA SER A 97 8.46 9.53 3.45
C SER A 97 8.76 10.25 2.14
N ALA A 98 8.23 11.45 1.91
CA ALA A 98 8.58 12.25 0.74
C ALA A 98 10.03 12.78 0.84
N VAL A 99 10.43 13.30 1.99
CA VAL A 99 11.79 13.85 2.22
C VAL A 99 12.86 12.77 2.07
N ILE A 100 12.58 11.54 2.53
CA ILE A 100 13.53 10.42 2.44
C ILE A 100 13.40 9.70 1.09
N GLY A 101 12.18 9.45 0.64
CA GLY A 101 11.93 8.62 -0.53
C GLY A 101 12.31 9.29 -1.84
N LEU A 102 12.00 10.59 -2.04
CA LEU A 102 12.29 11.25 -3.31
C LEU A 102 13.80 11.24 -3.67
N PRO A 103 14.74 11.59 -2.77
CA PRO A 103 16.16 11.56 -3.10
C PRO A 103 16.75 10.15 -3.16
N LEU A 104 16.11 9.14 -2.53
CA LEU A 104 16.62 7.78 -2.44
C LEU A 104 15.93 6.79 -3.36
N ASP A 105 14.92 7.18 -4.16
CA ASP A 105 14.11 6.28 -4.99
C ASP A 105 14.98 5.38 -5.89
N ASP A 106 15.87 5.95 -6.67
CA ASP A 106 16.73 5.20 -7.59
C ASP A 106 17.74 4.29 -6.86
N TRP A 107 18.28 4.78 -5.73
CA TRP A 107 19.18 4.00 -4.91
C TRP A 107 18.47 2.81 -4.25
N MET A 108 17.27 3.01 -3.75
CA MET A 108 16.44 1.96 -3.16
C MET A 108 16.05 0.90 -4.19
N ASP A 109 15.62 1.33 -5.40
CA ASP A 109 15.31 0.43 -6.51
C ASP A 109 16.52 -0.42 -6.87
N ALA A 110 17.74 0.16 -6.95
CA ALA A 110 18.95 -0.55 -7.32
C ALA A 110 19.43 -1.58 -6.28
N HIS A 111 19.20 -1.33 -4.99
CA HIS A 111 19.80 -2.17 -3.92
C HIS A 111 18.79 -3.10 -3.24
N PHE A 112 17.53 -2.71 -3.14
CA PHE A 112 16.52 -3.43 -2.34
C PHE A 112 15.43 -4.11 -3.18
N TYR A 113 15.29 -3.77 -4.46
CA TYR A 113 14.26 -4.36 -5.31
C TYR A 113 14.65 -5.78 -5.77
N ASN A 114 14.68 -6.72 -4.82
CA ASN A 114 14.98 -8.12 -5.06
C ASN A 114 14.20 -9.04 -4.14
N TYR A 115 14.04 -10.29 -4.53
CA TYR A 115 13.23 -11.28 -3.82
C TYR A 115 13.74 -11.60 -2.40
N VAL A 116 15.06 -11.51 -2.16
CA VAL A 116 15.66 -11.80 -0.85
C VAL A 116 15.23 -10.75 0.16
N VAL A 117 15.35 -9.46 -0.20
CA VAL A 117 14.90 -8.34 0.63
C VAL A 117 13.41 -8.45 0.90
N VAL A 118 12.60 -8.71 -0.14
CA VAL A 118 11.15 -8.90 -0.02
C VAL A 118 10.81 -10.01 0.96
N ALA A 119 11.45 -11.16 0.84
CA ALA A 119 11.19 -12.29 1.72
C ALA A 119 11.59 -12.04 3.17
N ILE A 120 12.77 -11.43 3.39
CA ILE A 120 13.23 -11.06 4.74
C ILE A 120 12.26 -10.05 5.37
N THR A 121 11.88 -9.01 4.65
CA THR A 121 10.95 -8.00 5.17
C THR A 121 9.55 -8.57 5.42
N LEU A 122 9.06 -9.47 4.58
CA LEU A 122 7.81 -10.20 4.85
C LEU A 122 7.88 -10.95 6.18
N ILE A 123 8.95 -11.71 6.44
CA ILE A 123 9.13 -12.48 7.69
C ILE A 123 9.26 -11.54 8.89
N VAL A 124 10.15 -10.55 8.81
CA VAL A 124 10.41 -9.61 9.92
C VAL A 124 9.14 -8.85 10.33
N TYR A 125 8.42 -8.29 9.36
CA TYR A 125 7.17 -7.59 9.66
C TYR A 125 6.02 -8.53 10.01
N GLY A 126 6.03 -9.78 9.51
CA GLY A 126 5.12 -10.81 9.96
C GLY A 126 5.28 -11.10 11.47
N ILE A 127 6.52 -11.28 11.93
CA ILE A 127 6.86 -11.45 13.36
C ILE A 127 6.48 -10.20 14.16
N ALA A 128 6.79 -9.00 13.62
CA ALA A 128 6.44 -7.73 14.26
C ALA A 128 4.92 -7.58 14.48
N PHE A 129 4.09 -7.98 13.50
CA PHE A 129 2.63 -8.00 13.67
C PHE A 129 2.18 -8.93 14.80
N LEU A 130 2.72 -10.14 14.87
CA LEU A 130 2.37 -11.09 15.93
C LEU A 130 2.74 -10.54 17.31
N PHE A 131 3.94 -9.98 17.43
CA PHE A 131 4.43 -9.41 18.69
C PHE A 131 3.59 -8.21 19.13
N VAL A 132 3.38 -7.24 18.23
CA VAL A 132 2.64 -5.99 18.53
C VAL A 132 1.18 -6.30 18.86
N GLU A 133 0.53 -7.22 18.15
CA GLU A 133 -0.85 -7.60 18.43
C GLU A 133 -1.00 -8.32 19.78
N ARG A 134 -0.01 -9.13 20.15
CA ARG A 134 0.02 -9.77 21.48
C ARG A 134 0.12 -8.72 22.59
N GLU A 135 1.07 -7.80 22.49
CA GLU A 135 1.26 -6.72 23.46
C GLU A 135 0.06 -5.76 23.51
N ASN A 136 -0.57 -5.49 22.36
CA ASN A 136 -1.72 -4.60 22.27
C ASN A 136 -3.03 -5.23 22.78
N SER A 137 -3.08 -6.54 22.98
CA SER A 137 -4.29 -7.26 23.45
C SER A 137 -4.81 -6.77 24.80
N GLN A 138 -3.90 -6.26 25.65
CA GLN A 138 -4.18 -5.73 26.99
C GLN A 138 -4.29 -4.20 27.07
N ARG A 139 -4.10 -3.49 25.95
CA ARG A 139 -4.09 -2.04 25.92
C ARG A 139 -5.42 -1.48 25.40
N SER A 140 -5.97 -0.48 26.08
CA SER A 140 -7.06 0.31 25.53
C SER A 140 -6.50 1.39 24.60
N ALA A 141 -7.10 1.51 23.41
CA ALA A 141 -6.72 2.54 22.46
C ALA A 141 -7.16 3.94 22.97
N TYR A 142 -6.28 4.94 22.81
CA TYR A 142 -6.64 6.33 23.15
C TYR A 142 -7.42 7.00 22.01
N ALA A 143 -7.22 6.60 20.76
CA ALA A 143 -7.87 7.14 19.57
C ALA A 143 -8.62 6.03 18.83
N ASN A 144 -9.95 6.08 18.83
CA ASN A 144 -10.81 5.12 18.15
C ASN A 144 -11.41 5.67 16.84
N SER A 145 -11.13 6.93 16.53
CA SER A 145 -11.50 7.59 15.28
C SER A 145 -10.28 8.31 14.69
N VAL A 146 -10.23 8.44 13.37
CA VAL A 146 -9.19 9.23 12.67
C VAL A 146 -9.18 10.70 13.10
N TYR A 147 -10.29 11.19 13.61
CA TYR A 147 -10.39 12.56 14.12
C TYR A 147 -9.68 12.74 15.46
N ASP A 148 -9.56 11.67 16.27
CA ASP A 148 -8.95 11.69 17.60
C ASP A 148 -7.41 11.60 17.54
N ILE A 149 -6.85 11.13 16.43
CA ILE A 149 -5.39 11.07 16.20
C ILE A 149 -4.82 12.49 16.30
N ASP A 150 -3.86 12.73 17.18
CA ASP A 150 -3.21 14.03 17.31
C ASP A 150 -2.12 14.24 16.22
N LEU A 151 -1.58 15.46 16.14
CA LEU A 151 -0.59 15.82 15.12
C LEU A 151 0.73 15.07 15.30
N LYS A 152 1.16 14.85 16.54
CA LYS A 152 2.39 14.11 16.86
C LYS A 152 2.27 12.66 16.41
N THR A 153 1.18 12.01 16.75
CA THR A 153 0.90 10.63 16.34
C THR A 153 0.78 10.51 14.83
N ALA A 154 0.12 11.46 14.15
CA ALA A 154 0.04 11.47 12.70
C ALA A 154 1.44 11.56 12.04
N LEU A 155 2.29 12.46 12.53
CA LEU A 155 3.68 12.58 12.05
C LEU A 155 4.48 11.30 12.31
N LEU A 156 4.36 10.70 13.49
CA LEU A 156 5.05 9.44 13.82
C LEU A 156 4.57 8.28 12.95
N ILE A 157 3.28 8.18 12.63
CA ILE A 157 2.77 7.21 11.64
C ILE A 157 3.44 7.46 10.27
N GLY A 158 3.65 8.71 9.89
CA GLY A 158 4.41 9.09 8.70
C GLY A 158 5.88 8.64 8.76
N CYS A 159 6.52 8.69 9.93
CA CYS A 159 7.86 8.13 10.13
C CYS A 159 7.86 6.59 9.95
N PHE A 160 6.85 5.90 10.47
CA PHE A 160 6.68 4.46 10.20
C PHE A 160 6.47 4.19 8.71
N GLN A 161 5.81 5.08 7.95
CA GLN A 161 5.68 4.94 6.50
C GLN A 161 7.04 4.90 5.78
N CYS A 162 8.08 5.58 6.28
CA CYS A 162 9.42 5.52 5.67
C CYS A 162 9.96 4.09 5.58
N LEU A 163 9.56 3.19 6.47
CA LEU A 163 9.97 1.80 6.43
C LEU A 163 9.44 1.09 5.17
N SER A 164 8.32 1.55 4.60
CA SER A 164 7.75 0.98 3.37
C SER A 164 8.51 1.32 2.10
N LEU A 165 9.52 2.18 2.18
CA LEU A 165 10.47 2.39 1.08
C LEU A 165 11.27 1.12 0.79
N ILE A 166 11.42 0.24 1.79
CA ILE A 166 12.05 -1.09 1.60
C ILE A 166 10.98 -2.05 1.05
N PRO A 167 11.19 -2.64 -0.15
CA PRO A 167 10.25 -3.57 -0.75
C PRO A 167 9.91 -4.76 0.17
N GLY A 168 8.68 -5.23 0.12
CA GLY A 168 8.20 -6.29 1.01
C GLY A 168 7.68 -5.81 2.36
N THR A 169 8.06 -4.61 2.84
CA THR A 169 7.57 -4.06 4.12
C THR A 169 6.05 -3.85 4.14
N SER A 170 5.45 -3.42 3.04
CA SER A 170 4.07 -2.95 2.90
C SER A 170 3.83 -1.57 3.51
N ARG A 171 3.34 -0.64 2.69
CA ARG A 171 2.97 0.70 3.14
C ARG A 171 1.84 0.65 4.18
N SER A 172 0.75 -0.07 3.88
CA SER A 172 -0.34 -0.28 4.84
C SER A 172 0.14 -1.05 6.07
N GLY A 173 1.04 -2.03 5.89
CA GLY A 173 1.62 -2.79 6.99
C GLY A 173 2.38 -1.92 7.98
N SER A 174 3.30 -1.08 7.51
CA SER A 174 4.12 -0.22 8.38
C SER A 174 3.30 0.86 9.07
N THR A 175 2.36 1.51 8.37
CA THR A 175 1.53 2.57 8.95
C THR A 175 0.50 2.06 9.94
N ILE A 176 -0.12 0.90 9.68
CA ILE A 176 -1.05 0.25 10.62
C ILE A 176 -0.31 -0.23 11.86
N LEU A 177 0.84 -0.89 11.69
CA LEU A 177 1.66 -1.36 12.80
C LEU A 177 2.11 -0.18 13.67
N GLY A 178 2.60 0.90 13.04
CA GLY A 178 2.96 2.14 13.72
C GLY A 178 1.79 2.76 14.49
N ALA A 179 0.61 2.82 13.89
CA ALA A 179 -0.60 3.33 14.54
C ALA A 179 -0.97 2.52 15.79
N ILE A 180 -0.91 1.18 15.71
CA ILE A 180 -1.18 0.30 16.86
C ILE A 180 -0.15 0.50 17.98
N ILE A 181 1.15 0.55 17.65
CA ILE A 181 2.23 0.80 18.61
C ILE A 181 2.02 2.14 19.34
N LEU A 182 1.56 3.15 18.62
CA LEU A 182 1.28 4.48 19.15
C LEU A 182 -0.06 4.58 19.90
N GLY A 183 -0.79 3.46 20.08
CA GLY A 183 -2.03 3.40 20.86
C GLY A 183 -3.28 3.82 20.09
N VAL A 184 -3.25 3.85 18.76
CA VAL A 184 -4.42 4.06 17.90
C VAL A 184 -5.17 2.75 17.73
N GLY A 185 -6.50 2.77 17.81
CA GLY A 185 -7.33 1.60 17.59
C GLY A 185 -7.20 1.03 16.17
N ARG A 186 -7.32 -0.28 16.02
CA ARG A 186 -7.10 -1.01 14.74
C ARG A 186 -7.87 -0.41 13.57
N ALA A 187 -9.17 -0.16 13.74
CA ALA A 187 -10.01 0.41 12.69
C ALA A 187 -9.62 1.85 12.33
N ALA A 188 -9.31 2.68 13.33
CA ALA A 188 -8.87 4.05 13.11
C ALA A 188 -7.48 4.10 12.45
N GLY A 189 -6.56 3.23 12.85
CA GLY A 189 -5.23 3.09 12.25
C GLY A 189 -5.30 2.64 10.78
N ALA A 190 -6.14 1.64 10.47
CA ALA A 190 -6.37 1.19 9.10
C ALA A 190 -6.98 2.31 8.24
N GLU A 191 -8.01 2.99 8.74
CA GLU A 191 -8.66 4.10 8.03
C GLU A 191 -7.68 5.25 7.78
N PHE A 192 -6.86 5.63 8.78
CA PHE A 192 -5.85 6.67 8.61
C PHE A 192 -4.76 6.26 7.60
N SER A 193 -4.32 5.00 7.64
CA SER A 193 -3.42 4.42 6.64
C SER A 193 -3.98 4.54 5.21
N PHE A 194 -5.27 4.27 5.01
CA PHE A 194 -5.92 4.42 3.70
C PHE A 194 -5.94 5.87 3.23
N PHE A 195 -6.20 6.82 4.12
CA PHE A 195 -6.20 8.24 3.76
C PHE A 195 -4.79 8.74 3.44
N LEU A 196 -3.79 8.26 4.18
CA LEU A 196 -2.38 8.55 3.92
C LEU A 196 -1.91 8.00 2.57
N ALA A 197 -2.50 6.89 2.11
CA ALA A 197 -2.24 6.32 0.79
C ALA A 197 -2.53 7.31 -0.36
N ILE A 198 -3.59 8.12 -0.23
CA ILE A 198 -4.05 9.00 -1.30
C ILE A 198 -2.94 9.92 -1.80
N PRO A 199 -2.39 10.84 -0.98
CA PRO A 199 -1.31 11.72 -1.44
C PRO A 199 0.01 10.98 -1.71
N THR A 200 0.32 9.93 -0.96
CA THR A 200 1.58 9.17 -1.10
C THR A 200 1.65 8.46 -2.45
N MET A 201 0.62 7.70 -2.81
CA MET A 201 0.60 6.95 -4.07
C MET A 201 0.38 7.86 -5.28
N LEU A 202 -0.40 8.92 -5.12
CA LEU A 202 -0.51 9.93 -6.18
C LEU A 202 0.86 10.55 -6.47
N GLY A 203 1.61 10.92 -5.44
CA GLY A 203 2.97 11.46 -5.58
C GLY A 203 3.94 10.46 -6.23
N ALA A 204 3.92 9.20 -5.79
CA ALA A 204 4.72 8.13 -6.38
C ALA A 204 4.38 7.88 -7.85
N SER A 205 3.08 7.85 -8.19
CA SER A 205 2.63 7.66 -9.57
C SER A 205 3.04 8.83 -10.48
N VAL A 206 2.94 10.06 -10.00
CA VAL A 206 3.42 11.25 -10.75
C VAL A 206 4.93 11.15 -10.97
N LEU A 207 5.71 10.79 -9.94
CA LEU A 207 7.16 10.62 -10.06
C LEU A 207 7.52 9.56 -11.12
N LYS A 208 6.93 8.37 -11.05
CA LYS A 208 7.19 7.28 -12.03
C LYS A 208 6.74 7.66 -13.43
N LEU A 209 5.60 8.36 -13.57
CA LEU A 209 5.14 8.87 -14.87
C LEU A 209 6.13 9.89 -15.47
N VAL A 210 6.62 10.83 -14.67
CA VAL A 210 7.62 11.81 -15.12
C VAL A 210 8.91 11.09 -15.54
N LYS A 211 9.41 10.15 -14.74
CA LYS A 211 10.59 9.35 -15.08
C LYS A 211 10.39 8.56 -16.39
N PHE A 212 9.22 7.95 -16.57
CA PHE A 212 8.87 7.25 -17.81
C PHE A 212 8.87 8.19 -19.02
N LEU A 213 8.27 9.38 -18.93
CA LEU A 213 8.26 10.34 -20.01
C LEU A 213 9.66 10.87 -20.34
N LEU A 214 10.55 10.98 -19.36
CA LEU A 214 11.93 11.41 -19.53
C LEU A 214 12.87 10.30 -20.05
N SER A 215 12.47 9.03 -19.95
CA SER A 215 13.28 7.89 -20.46
C SER A 215 13.35 7.82 -21.97
N GLY A 216 12.49 8.56 -22.69
CA GLY A 216 12.40 8.52 -24.15
C GLY A 216 11.68 7.28 -24.69
N VAL A 217 11.22 6.36 -23.82
CA VAL A 217 10.42 5.20 -24.21
C VAL A 217 8.98 5.65 -24.44
N SER A 218 8.38 5.23 -25.54
CA SER A 218 6.99 5.51 -25.89
C SER A 218 6.12 4.29 -25.64
N ALA A 219 5.09 4.45 -24.81
CA ALA A 219 4.10 3.39 -24.61
C ALA A 219 3.17 3.28 -25.83
N THR A 220 2.90 2.05 -26.22
CA THR A 220 1.94 1.72 -27.28
C THR A 220 0.50 1.89 -26.79
N GLY A 221 -0.45 2.04 -27.73
CA GLY A 221 -1.87 2.04 -27.36
C GLY A 221 -2.32 0.76 -26.65
N ALA A 222 -1.67 -0.39 -26.93
CA ALA A 222 -1.93 -1.66 -26.26
C ALA A 222 -1.47 -1.63 -24.79
N GLU A 223 -0.30 -1.06 -24.50
CA GLU A 223 0.21 -0.90 -23.12
C GLU A 223 -0.67 0.04 -22.30
N TRP A 224 -1.12 1.16 -22.86
CA TRP A 224 -2.09 2.02 -22.19
C TRP A 224 -3.42 1.31 -21.89
N ALA A 225 -3.89 0.44 -22.80
CA ALA A 225 -5.09 -0.37 -22.55
C ALA A 225 -4.86 -1.40 -21.43
N ILE A 226 -3.69 -2.04 -21.37
CA ILE A 226 -3.26 -2.95 -20.29
C ILE A 226 -3.29 -2.21 -18.94
N LEU A 227 -2.70 -1.02 -18.87
CA LEU A 227 -2.70 -0.19 -17.65
C LEU A 227 -4.11 0.21 -17.21
N ALA A 228 -4.94 0.67 -18.17
CA ALA A 228 -6.31 1.07 -17.88
C ALA A 228 -7.14 -0.10 -17.33
N VAL A 229 -7.02 -1.29 -17.93
CA VAL A 229 -7.69 -2.52 -17.44
C VAL A 229 -7.21 -2.88 -16.04
N GLY A 230 -5.90 -2.88 -15.80
CA GLY A 230 -5.34 -3.12 -14.48
C GLY A 230 -5.89 -2.17 -13.42
N CYS A 231 -5.93 -0.87 -13.71
CA CYS A 231 -6.49 0.15 -12.82
C CYS A 231 -7.99 -0.07 -12.53
N VAL A 232 -8.79 -0.36 -13.55
CA VAL A 232 -10.24 -0.60 -13.38
C VAL A 232 -10.50 -1.84 -12.52
N VAL A 233 -9.78 -2.93 -12.78
CA VAL A 233 -9.91 -4.17 -11.99
C VAL A 233 -9.44 -3.95 -10.55
N SER A 234 -8.30 -3.30 -10.35
CA SER A 234 -7.79 -2.93 -9.02
C SER A 234 -8.80 -2.08 -8.25
N PHE A 235 -9.43 -1.10 -8.90
CA PHE A 235 -10.50 -0.29 -8.31
C PHE A 235 -11.69 -1.15 -7.83
N VAL A 236 -12.23 -2.00 -8.71
CA VAL A 236 -13.42 -2.82 -8.39
C VAL A 236 -13.12 -3.80 -7.25
N VAL A 237 -11.97 -4.48 -7.30
CA VAL A 237 -11.56 -5.42 -6.26
C VAL A 237 -11.31 -4.70 -4.94
N SER A 238 -10.65 -3.55 -4.97
CA SER A 238 -10.40 -2.73 -3.78
C SER A 238 -11.67 -2.28 -3.06
N LEU A 239 -12.75 -1.98 -3.79
CA LEU A 239 -14.05 -1.64 -3.18
C LEU A 239 -14.57 -2.75 -2.26
N LEU A 240 -14.40 -4.01 -2.67
CA LEU A 240 -14.84 -5.17 -1.89
C LEU A 240 -13.90 -5.44 -0.73
N VAL A 241 -12.59 -5.40 -0.99
CA VAL A 241 -11.55 -5.71 0.00
C VAL A 241 -11.53 -4.70 1.14
N ILE A 242 -11.61 -3.39 0.84
CA ILE A 242 -11.63 -2.34 1.88
C ILE A 242 -12.84 -2.51 2.80
N LYS A 243 -14.03 -2.77 2.25
CA LYS A 243 -15.22 -3.01 3.07
C LYS A 243 -15.05 -4.22 3.98
N GLY A 244 -14.61 -5.35 3.41
CA GLY A 244 -14.36 -6.58 4.17
C GLY A 244 -13.30 -6.40 5.24
N LEU A 245 -12.18 -5.73 4.92
CA LEU A 245 -11.11 -5.47 5.87
C LEU A 245 -11.59 -4.56 7.03
N MET A 246 -12.32 -3.49 6.73
CA MET A 246 -12.85 -2.59 7.77
C MET A 246 -13.83 -3.30 8.71
N GLU A 247 -14.62 -4.23 8.21
CA GLU A 247 -15.47 -5.07 9.04
C GLU A 247 -14.66 -6.07 9.87
N TYR A 248 -13.67 -6.70 9.26
CA TYR A 248 -12.79 -7.68 9.91
C TYR A 248 -12.02 -7.05 11.09
N VAL A 249 -11.35 -5.92 10.88
CA VAL A 249 -10.47 -5.32 11.90
C VAL A 249 -11.22 -4.70 13.09
N ARG A 250 -12.52 -4.52 12.99
CA ARG A 250 -13.37 -4.12 14.13
C ARG A 250 -13.54 -5.24 15.15
N LYS A 251 -13.43 -6.50 14.72
CA LYS A 251 -13.70 -7.70 15.54
C LYS A 251 -12.47 -8.56 15.75
N HIS A 252 -11.45 -8.44 14.90
CA HIS A 252 -10.29 -9.32 14.88
C HIS A 252 -8.98 -8.52 14.88
N SER A 253 -7.89 -9.22 15.22
CA SER A 253 -6.54 -8.67 15.19
C SER A 253 -5.90 -8.82 13.80
N PHE A 254 -4.80 -8.10 13.56
CA PHE A 254 -3.99 -8.25 12.36
C PHE A 254 -3.04 -9.46 12.39
N ALA A 255 -3.08 -10.29 13.44
CA ALA A 255 -2.18 -11.43 13.60
C ALA A 255 -2.23 -12.41 12.41
N VAL A 256 -3.41 -12.65 11.83
CA VAL A 256 -3.56 -13.53 10.66
C VAL A 256 -2.69 -13.07 9.48
N PHE A 257 -2.58 -11.76 9.26
CA PHE A 257 -1.74 -11.19 8.21
C PHE A 257 -0.25 -11.35 8.54
N GLY A 258 0.11 -11.33 9.83
CA GLY A 258 1.46 -11.64 10.29
C GLY A 258 1.86 -13.07 9.94
N VAL A 259 0.99 -14.05 10.24
CA VAL A 259 1.21 -15.46 9.88
C VAL A 259 1.31 -15.63 8.37
N TYR A 260 0.39 -15.04 7.60
CA TYR A 260 0.43 -15.08 6.14
C TYR A 260 1.78 -14.58 5.59
N ARG A 261 2.27 -13.43 6.08
CA ARG A 261 3.55 -12.84 5.65
C ARG A 261 4.74 -13.77 5.91
N ILE A 262 4.78 -14.41 7.09
CA ILE A 262 5.85 -15.35 7.42
C ILE A 262 5.83 -16.54 6.47
N ILE A 263 4.66 -17.13 6.24
CA ILE A 263 4.50 -18.27 5.32
C ILE A 263 4.94 -17.86 3.91
N LEU A 264 4.44 -16.73 3.41
CA LEU A 264 4.80 -16.22 2.08
C LEU A 264 6.31 -15.98 1.96
N GLY A 265 6.92 -15.31 2.95
CA GLY A 265 8.35 -15.03 2.94
C GLY A 265 9.20 -16.31 2.94
N VAL A 266 8.82 -17.32 3.72
CA VAL A 266 9.49 -18.64 3.71
C VAL A 266 9.33 -19.35 2.38
N LEU A 267 8.14 -19.32 1.77
CA LEU A 267 7.89 -19.89 0.43
C LEU A 267 8.72 -19.20 -0.65
N VAL A 268 8.84 -17.86 -0.61
CA VAL A 268 9.68 -17.10 -1.53
C VAL A 268 11.14 -17.51 -1.42
N LEU A 269 11.70 -17.53 -0.21
CA LEU A 269 13.09 -17.95 0.00
C LEU A 269 13.30 -19.39 -0.45
N GLY A 270 12.38 -20.31 -0.13
CA GLY A 270 12.47 -21.71 -0.53
C GLY A 270 12.44 -21.89 -2.04
N TYR A 271 11.56 -21.19 -2.73
CA TYR A 271 11.44 -21.25 -4.20
C TYR A 271 12.74 -20.79 -4.89
N PHE A 272 13.24 -19.62 -4.53
CA PHE A 272 14.43 -19.08 -5.17
C PHE A 272 15.73 -19.81 -4.75
N ALA A 273 15.80 -20.31 -3.52
CA ALA A 273 16.91 -21.18 -3.11
C ALA A 273 16.94 -22.49 -3.92
N PHE A 274 15.75 -23.10 -4.14
CA PHE A 274 15.64 -24.29 -4.99
C PHE A 274 16.06 -23.99 -6.42
N GLN A 275 15.63 -22.87 -6.99
CA GLN A 275 15.98 -22.46 -8.35
C GLN A 275 17.50 -22.26 -8.51
N THR A 276 18.15 -21.60 -7.52
CA THR A 276 19.61 -21.36 -7.54
C THR A 276 20.42 -22.66 -7.42
N LEU A 277 19.89 -23.67 -6.71
CA LEU A 277 20.56 -24.96 -6.54
C LEU A 277 20.46 -25.87 -7.78
N HIS A 278 19.51 -25.58 -8.69
CA HIS A 278 19.23 -26.41 -9.89
C HIS A 278 19.51 -25.67 -11.21
N ALA A 279 19.96 -24.40 -11.16
CA ALA A 279 20.48 -23.63 -12.28
C ALA A 279 21.98 -23.76 -12.39
#